data_de4bb36df45921665ae1832c3ea3b722
#
_entry.id   de4bb36df45921665ae1832c3ea3b722
#
_cell.length_a   1.000
_cell.length_b   1.000
_cell.length_c   1.000
_cell.angle_alpha   90.00
_cell.angle_beta   90.00
_cell.angle_gamma   90.00
#
_symmetry.space_group_name_H-M   'P 1'
#
loop_
_entity.id
_entity.type
_entity.pdbx_description
1 polymer ?
#
loop_
_entity_poly.entity_id
_entity_poly.type
_entity_poly.pdbx_seq_one_letter_code
_entity_poly.pdbx_strand_id
1 'polypeptide(L)'
;MKKSVLMCAPFNTRSGYGDHARSIYYSIMDRDDIDIKCVDVKWGTTPRNHLDPNISRHKKLLDSFTTPDSISQQPDIYIDIRIPNEFQNPAKFNIGITAGVETDVVSAEFLMGCNKMNLIIVPSNFTAESFKRCHYD
;
A
#
# COMPACT_ATOMS: atom_id res chain seq x y z
N MET A 1 -3.05 1.02 24.30
CA MET A 1 -2.01 1.66 23.48
C MET A 1 -2.30 1.41 22.00
N LYS A 2 -2.22 2.45 21.17
CA LYS A 2 -2.46 2.32 19.73
C LYS A 2 -1.26 1.74 19.02
N LYS A 3 -1.53 0.90 18.03
CA LYS A 3 -0.48 0.46 17.09
C LYS A 3 -0.26 1.53 16.03
N SER A 4 0.99 1.78 15.69
CA SER A 4 1.31 2.72 14.61
C SER A 4 1.27 2.01 13.26
N VAL A 5 0.52 2.57 12.32
CA VAL A 5 0.35 2.04 10.96
C VAL A 5 0.87 3.09 9.97
N LEU A 6 1.79 2.68 9.13
CA LEU A 6 2.26 3.51 8.01
C LEU A 6 1.77 2.89 6.71
N MET A 7 1.04 3.65 5.93
CA MET A 7 0.58 3.22 4.61
C MET A 7 1.32 3.98 3.52
N CYS A 8 1.77 3.29 2.49
CA CYS A 8 2.43 3.90 1.34
C CYS A 8 1.68 3.49 0.08
N ALA A 9 1.14 4.45 -0.65
CA ALA A 9 0.32 4.17 -1.82
C ALA A 9 0.10 5.44 -2.64
N PRO A 10 -0.32 5.31 -3.91
CA PRO A 10 -0.67 6.47 -4.73
C PRO A 10 -2.09 6.98 -4.41
N PHE A 11 -2.29 7.45 -3.17
CA PHE A 11 -3.62 7.81 -2.64
C PHE A 11 -4.33 8.90 -3.43
N ASN A 12 -3.60 9.86 -3.95
CA ASN A 12 -4.19 11.05 -4.61
C ASN A 12 -4.32 10.89 -6.13
N THR A 13 -3.98 9.72 -6.66
CA THR A 13 -4.03 9.51 -8.11
C THR A 13 -5.41 9.05 -8.58
N ARG A 14 -5.72 9.37 -9.83
CA ARG A 14 -6.91 8.86 -10.52
C ARG A 14 -6.54 7.55 -11.21
N SER A 15 -6.28 6.51 -10.43
CA SER A 15 -5.84 5.20 -10.92
C SER A 15 -6.52 4.08 -10.15
N GLY A 16 -6.45 2.85 -10.67
CA GLY A 16 -6.98 1.68 -9.98
C GLY A 16 -6.29 1.43 -8.65
N TYR A 17 -4.98 1.61 -8.58
CA TYR A 17 -4.23 1.51 -7.32
C TYR A 17 -4.63 2.62 -6.34
N GLY A 18 -4.86 3.84 -6.84
CA GLY A 18 -5.35 4.93 -6.02
C GLY A 18 -6.73 4.65 -5.44
N ASP A 19 -7.66 4.15 -6.26
CA ASP A 19 -9.00 3.78 -5.82
C ASP A 19 -8.94 2.69 -4.74
N HIS A 20 -8.12 1.68 -4.96
CA HIS A 20 -7.96 0.56 -4.02
C HIS A 20 -7.35 1.04 -2.69
N ALA A 21 -6.31 1.87 -2.76
CA ALA A 21 -5.66 2.42 -1.58
C ALA A 21 -6.62 3.25 -0.73
N ARG A 22 -7.40 4.11 -1.37
CA ARG A 22 -8.40 4.93 -0.67
C ARG A 22 -9.45 4.06 0.00
N SER A 23 -9.93 3.02 -0.70
CA SER A 23 -10.93 2.10 -0.13
C SER A 23 -10.40 1.40 1.11
N ILE A 24 -9.15 0.95 1.09
CA ILE A 24 -8.53 0.31 2.25
C ILE A 24 -8.39 1.30 3.40
N TYR A 25 -7.91 2.50 3.12
CA TYR A 25 -7.79 3.53 4.16
C TYR A 25 -9.15 3.83 4.80
N TYR A 26 -10.19 4.03 3.99
CA TYR A 26 -11.53 4.36 4.50
C TYR A 26 -12.11 3.24 5.35
N SER A 27 -11.73 1.99 5.09
CA SER A 27 -12.23 0.85 5.87
C SER A 27 -11.64 0.77 7.27
N ILE A 28 -10.50 1.42 7.53
CA ILE A 28 -9.80 1.34 8.82
C ILE A 28 -9.61 2.70 9.50
N MET A 29 -9.95 3.80 8.84
CA MET A 29 -9.63 5.15 9.33
C MET A 29 -10.28 5.51 10.67
N ASP A 30 -11.39 4.86 11.01
CA ASP A 30 -12.14 5.16 12.23
C ASP A 30 -11.84 4.20 13.38
N ARG A 31 -10.86 3.29 13.20
CA ARG A 31 -10.47 2.39 14.28
C ARG A 31 -9.74 3.14 15.39
N ASP A 32 -10.12 2.85 16.64
CA ASP A 32 -9.53 3.50 17.81
C ASP A 32 -8.20 2.87 18.24
N ASP A 33 -7.91 1.66 17.76
CA ASP A 33 -6.74 0.89 18.19
C ASP A 33 -5.50 1.10 17.33
N ILE A 34 -5.60 1.95 16.30
CA ILE A 34 -4.47 2.25 15.42
C ILE A 34 -4.34 3.76 15.21
N ASP A 35 -3.10 4.18 14.95
CA ASP A 35 -2.75 5.54 14.54
C ASP A 35 -2.13 5.44 13.14
N ILE A 36 -2.81 6.01 12.14
CA ILE A 36 -2.45 5.85 10.74
C ILE A 36 -1.75 7.09 10.21
N LYS A 37 -0.58 6.91 9.59
CA LYS A 37 0.11 7.89 8.79
C LYS A 37 0.22 7.36 7.37
N CYS A 38 0.14 8.26 6.38
CA CYS A 38 0.16 7.88 4.97
C CYS A 38 1.27 8.61 4.22
N VAL A 39 1.99 7.88 3.38
CA VAL A 39 2.94 8.46 2.42
C VAL A 39 2.28 8.35 1.04
N ASP A 40 2.01 9.50 0.43
CA ASP A 40 1.43 9.58 -0.91
C ASP A 40 2.54 9.52 -1.95
N VAL A 41 2.44 8.58 -2.88
CA VAL A 41 3.42 8.41 -3.96
C VAL A 41 2.75 8.61 -5.30
N LYS A 42 3.56 8.87 -6.33
CA LYS A 42 3.06 9.02 -7.70
C LYS A 42 2.81 7.65 -8.33
N TRP A 43 1.93 7.63 -9.32
CA TRP A 43 1.70 6.48 -10.17
C TRP A 43 2.01 6.90 -11.62
N GLY A 44 3.26 6.68 -12.05
CA GLY A 44 3.72 7.12 -13.35
C GLY A 44 3.48 8.62 -13.57
N THR A 45 2.78 8.96 -14.67
CA THR A 45 2.40 10.34 -14.98
C THR A 45 0.93 10.63 -14.67
N THR A 46 0.24 9.72 -13.98
CA THR A 46 -1.17 9.88 -13.64
C THR A 46 -1.38 11.12 -12.76
N PRO A 47 -2.42 11.93 -13.03
CA PRO A 47 -2.70 13.11 -12.21
C PRO A 47 -2.93 12.79 -10.74
N ARG A 48 -2.43 13.64 -9.86
CA ARG A 48 -2.51 13.48 -8.40
C ARG A 48 -3.42 14.55 -7.80
N ASN A 49 -4.66 14.60 -8.29
CA ASN A 49 -5.63 15.64 -7.93
C ASN A 49 -7.02 15.07 -7.62
N HIS A 50 -7.10 13.82 -7.20
CA HIS A 50 -8.38 13.20 -6.89
C HIS A 50 -8.99 13.71 -5.59
N LEU A 51 -8.17 13.92 -4.56
CA LEU A 51 -8.66 14.22 -3.23
C LEU A 51 -9.14 15.67 -3.12
N ASP A 52 -10.34 15.85 -2.58
CA ASP A 52 -10.99 17.15 -2.40
C ASP A 52 -11.07 17.45 -0.90
N PRO A 53 -10.38 18.51 -0.41
CA PRO A 53 -10.39 18.84 1.01
C PRO A 53 -11.75 19.26 1.56
N ASN A 54 -12.74 19.52 0.69
CA ASN A 54 -14.11 19.83 1.10
C ASN A 54 -14.93 18.57 1.39
N ILE A 55 -14.43 17.39 1.06
CA ILE A 55 -15.06 16.10 1.38
C ILE A 55 -14.42 15.58 2.66
N SER A 56 -15.24 15.33 3.67
CA SER A 56 -14.76 15.00 5.03
C SER A 56 -13.76 13.84 5.07
N ARG A 57 -14.07 12.71 4.42
CA ARG A 57 -13.17 11.55 4.43
C ARG A 57 -11.88 11.81 3.63
N HIS A 58 -11.95 12.61 2.56
CA HIS A 58 -10.76 13.00 1.80
C HIS A 58 -9.86 13.90 2.65
N LYS A 59 -10.46 14.82 3.41
CA LYS A 59 -9.70 15.69 4.30
C LYS A 59 -8.99 14.89 5.38
N LYS A 60 -9.65 13.88 5.94
CA LYS A 60 -9.04 13.02 6.96
C LYS A 60 -7.81 12.29 6.39
N LEU A 61 -7.92 11.78 5.16
CA LEU A 61 -6.78 11.16 4.47
C LEU A 61 -5.67 12.19 4.22
N LEU A 62 -5.99 13.36 3.70
CA LEU A 62 -5.01 14.42 3.45
C LEU A 62 -4.28 14.82 4.74
N ASP A 63 -5.00 14.92 5.85
CA ASP A 63 -4.42 15.29 7.15
C ASP A 63 -3.49 14.19 7.69
N SER A 64 -3.60 12.95 7.22
CA SER A 64 -2.73 11.85 7.62
C SER A 64 -1.45 11.75 6.79
N PHE A 65 -1.32 12.55 5.72
CA PHE A 65 -0.13 12.50 4.87
C PHE A 65 1.11 12.96 5.63
N THR A 66 2.19 12.23 5.43
CA THR A 66 3.50 12.53 6.01
C THR A 66 4.59 12.22 4.99
N THR A 67 5.83 12.52 5.33
CA THR A 67 6.98 12.13 4.52
C THR A 67 7.80 11.08 5.28
N PRO A 68 8.56 10.23 4.57
CA PRO A 68 9.42 9.25 5.24
C PRO A 68 10.37 9.88 6.25
N ASP A 69 10.88 11.07 5.96
CA ASP A 69 11.83 11.78 6.83
C ASP A 69 11.18 12.23 8.16
N SER A 70 9.86 12.32 8.21
CA SER A 70 9.14 12.74 9.42
C SER A 70 8.85 11.58 10.37
N ILE A 71 9.17 10.34 9.97
CA ILE A 71 8.93 9.16 10.78
C ILE A 71 10.14 8.96 11.70
N SER A 72 9.96 9.20 13.01
CA SER A 72 11.03 9.13 13.99
C SER A 72 11.18 7.75 14.64
N GLN A 73 10.16 6.91 14.57
CA GLN A 73 10.16 5.58 15.18
C GLN A 73 9.72 4.55 14.16
N GLN A 74 10.20 3.32 14.32
CA GLN A 74 9.79 2.22 13.47
C GLN A 74 8.29 1.96 13.66
N PRO A 75 7.49 1.96 12.57
CA PRO A 75 6.07 1.62 12.66
C PRO A 75 5.86 0.18 13.15
N ASP A 76 4.74 -0.08 13.80
CA ASP A 76 4.35 -1.45 14.13
C ASP A 76 3.92 -2.22 12.88
N ILE A 77 3.14 -1.56 12.00
CA ILE A 77 2.61 -2.16 10.78
C ILE A 77 2.88 -1.22 9.60
N TYR A 78 3.33 -1.78 8.49
CA TYR A 78 3.49 -1.07 7.22
C TYR A 78 2.63 -1.73 6.16
N ILE A 79 1.89 -0.93 5.40
CA ILE A 79 1.04 -1.40 4.31
C ILE A 79 1.47 -0.69 3.04
N ASP A 80 1.96 -1.46 2.07
CA ASP A 80 2.44 -0.93 0.79
C ASP A 80 1.48 -1.39 -0.31
N ILE A 81 0.84 -0.44 -1.00
CA ILE A 81 -0.15 -0.72 -2.03
C ILE A 81 0.41 -0.20 -3.35
N ARG A 82 1.26 -1.02 -3.96
CA ARG A 82 1.96 -0.70 -5.22
C ARG A 82 2.29 -1.98 -5.96
N ILE A 83 3.04 -1.86 -7.06
CA ILE A 83 3.61 -3.04 -7.72
C ILE A 83 4.74 -3.60 -6.83
N PRO A 84 4.92 -4.93 -6.82
CA PRO A 84 5.81 -5.57 -5.83
C PRO A 84 7.27 -5.12 -5.85
N ASN A 85 7.81 -4.75 -7.02
CA ASN A 85 9.19 -4.30 -7.09
C ASN A 85 9.44 -2.95 -6.37
N GLU A 86 8.38 -2.25 -5.98
CA GLU A 86 8.48 -1.01 -5.20
C GLU A 86 8.28 -1.23 -3.71
N PHE A 87 7.96 -2.45 -3.27
CA PHE A 87 7.70 -2.75 -1.87
C PHE A 87 8.91 -2.47 -0.98
N GLN A 88 8.62 -1.91 0.19
CA GLN A 88 9.60 -1.67 1.24
C GLN A 88 9.17 -2.39 2.52
N ASN A 89 10.04 -2.47 3.50
CA ASN A 89 9.76 -3.22 4.73
C ASN A 89 10.28 -2.50 5.98
N PRO A 90 9.84 -1.25 6.24
CA PRO A 90 10.36 -0.46 7.35
C PRO A 90 9.81 -0.83 8.72
N ALA A 91 8.72 -1.60 8.78
CA ALA A 91 7.99 -1.85 10.03
C ALA A 91 8.37 -3.18 10.66
N LYS A 92 7.82 -3.42 11.86
CA LYS A 92 7.93 -4.71 12.54
C LYS A 92 7.15 -5.79 11.79
N PHE A 93 6.01 -5.44 11.19
CA PHE A 93 5.21 -6.32 10.35
C PHE A 93 4.84 -5.58 9.07
N ASN A 94 5.15 -6.18 7.91
CA ASN A 94 5.01 -5.51 6.61
C ASN A 94 4.04 -6.26 5.71
N ILE A 95 3.06 -5.54 5.19
CA ILE A 95 1.98 -6.07 4.34
C ILE A 95 2.10 -5.44 2.96
N GLY A 96 2.20 -6.27 1.92
CA GLY A 96 2.13 -5.82 0.54
C GLY A 96 0.77 -6.12 -0.06
N ILE A 97 0.17 -5.15 -0.71
CA ILE A 97 -1.11 -5.30 -1.41
C ILE A 97 -0.88 -4.93 -2.87
N THR A 98 -1.14 -5.85 -3.77
CA THR A 98 -0.91 -5.66 -5.19
C THR A 98 -2.00 -6.31 -6.01
N ALA A 99 -2.28 -5.74 -7.19
CA ALA A 99 -3.19 -6.35 -8.15
C ALA A 99 -2.55 -7.54 -8.87
N GLY A 100 -1.21 -7.63 -8.85
CA GLY A 100 -0.49 -8.67 -9.58
C GLY A 100 -0.44 -8.38 -11.07
N VAL A 101 -0.35 -9.45 -11.85
CA VAL A 101 -0.29 -9.39 -13.31
C VAL A 101 -1.38 -10.29 -13.91
N GLU A 102 -1.76 -10.00 -15.15
CA GLU A 102 -2.80 -10.75 -15.86
C GLU A 102 -2.27 -12.04 -16.50
N THR A 103 -1.01 -12.37 -16.30
CA THR A 103 -0.38 -13.60 -16.78
C THR A 103 -0.27 -14.62 -15.65
N ASP A 104 -0.09 -15.87 -15.97
CA ASP A 104 0.06 -16.95 -14.98
C ASP A 104 1.48 -17.05 -14.40
N VAL A 105 2.41 -16.20 -14.87
CA VAL A 105 3.79 -16.15 -14.40
C VAL A 105 4.14 -14.68 -14.11
N VAL A 106 4.69 -14.43 -12.93
CA VAL A 106 5.15 -13.09 -12.55
C VAL A 106 6.66 -12.97 -12.72
N SER A 107 7.17 -11.73 -12.84
CA SER A 107 8.59 -11.49 -12.99
C SER A 107 9.36 -11.81 -11.71
N ALA A 108 10.66 -12.10 -11.84
CA ALA A 108 11.54 -12.31 -10.70
C ALA A 108 11.59 -11.09 -9.79
N GLU A 109 11.57 -9.87 -10.36
CA GLU A 109 11.57 -8.63 -9.59
C GLU A 109 10.34 -8.51 -8.70
N PHE A 110 9.17 -8.96 -9.17
CA PHE A 110 7.96 -8.95 -8.38
C PHE A 110 8.07 -9.92 -7.21
N LEU A 111 8.61 -11.13 -7.43
CA LEU A 111 8.80 -12.10 -6.36
C LEU A 111 9.81 -11.61 -5.32
N MET A 112 10.89 -10.96 -5.76
CA MET A 112 11.87 -10.38 -4.85
C MET A 112 11.22 -9.30 -3.96
N GLY A 113 10.35 -8.48 -4.54
CA GLY A 113 9.58 -7.50 -3.79
C GLY A 113 8.67 -8.15 -2.77
N CYS A 114 7.93 -9.19 -3.17
CA CYS A 114 7.03 -9.91 -2.28
C CYS A 114 7.77 -10.58 -1.12
N ASN A 115 8.98 -11.07 -1.35
CA ASN A 115 9.77 -11.74 -0.32
C ASN A 115 10.23 -10.81 0.80
N LYS A 116 10.17 -9.49 0.61
CA LYS A 116 10.44 -8.51 1.67
C LYS A 116 9.30 -8.40 2.68
N MET A 117 8.12 -8.90 2.34
CA MET A 117 6.91 -8.67 3.12
C MET A 117 6.58 -9.89 4.00
N ASN A 118 5.90 -9.65 5.10
CA ASN A 118 5.40 -10.70 5.99
C ASN A 118 4.09 -11.29 5.46
N LEU A 119 3.31 -10.48 4.74
CA LEU A 119 2.01 -10.89 4.20
C LEU A 119 1.79 -10.20 2.85
N ILE A 120 1.27 -10.94 1.88
CA ILE A 120 0.86 -10.41 0.58
C ILE A 120 -0.63 -10.63 0.40
N ILE A 121 -1.34 -9.57 0.05
CA ILE A 121 -2.78 -9.59 -0.24
C ILE A 121 -2.97 -9.31 -1.72
N VAL A 122 -3.69 -10.18 -2.40
CA VAL A 122 -3.97 -10.09 -3.83
C VAL A 122 -5.47 -10.19 -4.08
N PRO A 123 -5.97 -9.66 -5.24
CA PRO A 123 -7.42 -9.55 -5.45
C PRO A 123 -8.12 -10.85 -5.80
N SER A 124 -7.39 -11.93 -6.16
CA SER A 124 -8.02 -13.16 -6.62
C SER A 124 -7.12 -14.37 -6.39
N ASN A 125 -7.73 -15.55 -6.40
CA ASN A 125 -7.00 -16.82 -6.36
C ASN A 125 -6.08 -17.00 -7.57
N PHE A 126 -6.49 -16.52 -8.74
CA PHE A 126 -5.65 -16.57 -9.95
C PHE A 126 -4.34 -15.83 -9.74
N THR A 127 -4.40 -14.60 -9.20
CA THR A 127 -3.20 -13.82 -8.91
C THR A 127 -2.32 -14.52 -7.88
N ALA A 128 -2.90 -15.07 -6.81
CA ALA A 128 -2.15 -15.80 -5.79
C ALA A 128 -1.43 -17.01 -6.39
N GLU A 129 -2.11 -17.77 -7.25
CA GLU A 129 -1.52 -18.93 -7.92
C GLU A 129 -0.40 -18.52 -8.87
N SER A 130 -0.54 -17.37 -9.57
CA SER A 130 0.52 -16.85 -10.45
C SER A 130 1.80 -16.59 -9.68
N PHE A 131 1.73 -16.01 -8.48
CA PHE A 131 2.90 -15.79 -7.62
C PHE A 131 3.48 -17.10 -7.13
N LYS A 132 2.64 -18.07 -6.76
CA LYS A 132 3.08 -19.37 -6.25
C LYS A 132 3.76 -20.26 -7.30
N ARG A 133 3.40 -20.08 -8.58
CA ARG A 133 3.98 -20.89 -9.68
C ARG A 133 5.41 -20.50 -10.03
N CYS A 134 5.88 -19.35 -9.56
CA CYS A 134 7.18 -18.82 -9.95
C CYS A 134 8.26 -19.27 -8.99
N HIS A 135 9.35 -19.80 -9.54
CA HIS A 135 10.53 -20.21 -8.79
C HIS A 135 11.76 -19.64 -9.51
N TYR A 136 12.42 -18.70 -8.85
CA TYR A 136 13.63 -18.08 -9.36
C TYR A 136 14.76 -18.29 -8.36
N ASP A 137 15.88 -18.73 -8.87
CA ASP A 137 17.08 -18.97 -8.07
C ASP A 137 17.88 -17.67 -7.86
#